data_e694bb0b7fd48b2b707a6d52adf06068
#
_entry.id   e694bb0b7fd48b2b707a6d52adf06068
#
_cell.length_a   1.000
_cell.length_b   1.000
_cell.length_c   1.000
_cell.angle_alpha   90.00
_cell.angle_beta   90.00
_cell.angle_gamma   90.00
#
_symmetry.space_group_name_H-M   'P 1'
#
loop_
_entity.id
_entity.type
_entity.pdbx_description
1 polymer ?
#
loop_
_entity_poly.entity_id
_entity_poly.type
_entity_poly.pdbx_seq_one_letter_code
_entity_poly.pdbx_strand_id
1 'polypeptide(L)'
;MKKRGLWLLIGIGIVLMGGLLGRSLWQPDPTNLVTHGLEQLQTATSFRYSLTQHQWVDGKDRVLTQIQGEKSGGNTRILGQMTGSEVEMIKIGDSTYSKDPFNKKWIRFANAPAAQEVFLAELNPLSSLQMKELGEVMLSGQGNVNGEKVWICNLKPSVQNQMMEVFWTDFQYTLYIRKSDKMLVKVTIEAKNKAKSDPMTMTLEFKDIGKKINIQAPDI
;
A
#
# COMPACT_ATOMS: atom_id res chain seq x y z
N MET A 1 -40.00 -10.67 -49.52
CA MET A 1 -38.62 -10.76 -48.97
C MET A 1 -38.21 -9.63 -48.01
N LYS A 2 -39.06 -8.66 -47.63
CA LYS A 2 -38.66 -7.51 -46.77
C LYS A 2 -38.84 -7.72 -45.25
N LYS A 3 -39.55 -8.76 -44.80
CA LYS A 3 -39.80 -8.97 -43.35
C LYS A 3 -38.72 -9.74 -42.59
N ARG A 4 -37.88 -10.53 -43.26
CA ARG A 4 -36.81 -11.30 -42.62
C ARG A 4 -35.61 -10.44 -42.17
N GLY A 5 -35.31 -9.35 -42.86
CA GLY A 5 -34.23 -8.43 -42.51
C GLY A 5 -34.52 -7.59 -41.24
N LEU A 6 -35.77 -7.27 -40.99
CA LEU A 6 -36.18 -6.45 -39.84
C LEU A 6 -35.98 -7.20 -38.48
N TRP A 7 -36.26 -8.50 -38.48
CA TRP A 7 -36.07 -9.34 -37.28
C TRP A 7 -34.61 -9.57 -36.95
N LEU A 8 -33.72 -9.64 -37.96
CA LEU A 8 -32.28 -9.74 -37.77
C LEU A 8 -31.67 -8.46 -37.15
N LEU A 9 -32.12 -7.28 -37.56
CA LEU A 9 -31.66 -6.02 -37.00
C LEU A 9 -32.12 -5.82 -35.55
N ILE A 10 -33.36 -6.23 -35.22
CA ILE A 10 -33.87 -6.18 -33.83
C ILE A 10 -33.12 -7.16 -32.93
N GLY A 11 -32.79 -8.37 -33.42
CA GLY A 11 -32.03 -9.36 -32.67
C GLY A 11 -30.61 -8.87 -32.34
N ILE A 12 -29.92 -8.24 -33.29
CA ILE A 12 -28.57 -7.68 -33.08
C ILE A 12 -28.60 -6.50 -32.10
N GLY A 13 -29.62 -5.64 -32.19
CA GLY A 13 -29.80 -4.51 -31.26
C GLY A 13 -29.99 -4.97 -29.79
N ILE A 14 -30.78 -6.02 -29.57
CA ILE A 14 -31.00 -6.58 -28.22
C ILE A 14 -29.73 -7.23 -27.66
N VAL A 15 -28.96 -7.95 -28.50
CA VAL A 15 -27.67 -8.56 -28.05
C VAL A 15 -26.64 -7.50 -27.73
N LEU A 16 -26.52 -6.42 -28.51
CA LEU A 16 -25.61 -5.31 -28.23
C LEU A 16 -26.03 -4.51 -26.98
N MET A 17 -27.33 -4.26 -26.79
CA MET A 17 -27.84 -3.57 -25.60
C MET A 17 -27.72 -4.44 -24.35
N GLY A 18 -27.98 -5.74 -24.44
CA GLY A 18 -27.76 -6.69 -23.34
C GLY A 18 -26.29 -6.83 -22.97
N GLY A 19 -25.37 -6.77 -23.93
CA GLY A 19 -23.92 -6.79 -23.70
C GLY A 19 -23.39 -5.52 -23.01
N LEU A 20 -23.95 -4.36 -23.29
CA LEU A 20 -23.61 -3.09 -22.65
C LEU A 20 -24.18 -2.99 -21.23
N LEU A 21 -25.43 -3.42 -21.03
CA LEU A 21 -26.06 -3.45 -19.71
C LEU A 21 -25.45 -4.52 -18.80
N GLY A 22 -25.09 -5.69 -19.34
CA GLY A 22 -24.43 -6.76 -18.58
C GLY A 22 -23.04 -6.38 -18.07
N ARG A 23 -22.30 -5.54 -18.78
CA ARG A 23 -20.99 -5.04 -18.32
C ARG A 23 -21.09 -4.09 -17.13
N SER A 24 -22.14 -3.30 -17.03
CA SER A 24 -22.38 -2.37 -15.93
C SER A 24 -22.80 -3.07 -14.64
N LEU A 25 -23.49 -4.23 -14.74
CA LEU A 25 -23.99 -5.00 -13.59
C LEU A 25 -22.93 -5.85 -12.87
N TRP A 26 -21.72 -5.94 -13.42
CA TRP A 26 -20.64 -6.78 -12.87
C TRP A 26 -19.47 -5.97 -12.28
N GLN A 27 -19.62 -4.67 -12.13
CA GLN A 27 -18.61 -3.88 -11.43
C GLN A 27 -18.84 -3.99 -9.92
N PRO A 28 -17.82 -4.38 -9.15
CA PRO A 28 -17.94 -4.40 -7.70
C PRO A 28 -18.08 -2.97 -7.17
N ASP A 29 -18.76 -2.82 -6.04
CA ASP A 29 -18.80 -1.56 -5.30
C ASP A 29 -17.37 -1.19 -4.85
N PRO A 30 -16.85 -0.04 -5.27
CA PRO A 30 -15.47 0.35 -4.98
C PRO A 30 -15.22 0.59 -3.48
N THR A 31 -16.21 1.10 -2.74
CA THR A 31 -16.10 1.31 -1.29
C THR A 31 -15.93 -0.01 -0.57
N ASN A 32 -16.75 -1.01 -0.90
CA ASN A 32 -16.63 -2.36 -0.34
C ASN A 32 -15.31 -3.02 -0.71
N LEU A 33 -14.79 -2.82 -1.93
CA LEU A 33 -13.48 -3.35 -2.32
C LEU A 33 -12.36 -2.78 -1.45
N VAL A 34 -12.34 -1.45 -1.28
CA VAL A 34 -11.31 -0.75 -0.50
C VAL A 34 -11.40 -1.15 0.96
N THR A 35 -12.58 -1.09 1.58
CA THR A 35 -12.78 -1.45 2.98
C THR A 35 -12.32 -2.88 3.25
N HIS A 36 -12.78 -3.83 2.44
CA HIS A 36 -12.42 -5.23 2.59
C HIS A 36 -10.91 -5.49 2.40
N GLY A 37 -10.30 -4.87 1.38
CA GLY A 37 -8.86 -5.01 1.12
C GLY A 37 -7.99 -4.43 2.26
N LEU A 38 -8.40 -3.31 2.85
CA LEU A 38 -7.73 -2.71 4.01
C LEU A 38 -7.88 -3.58 5.25
N GLU A 39 -9.10 -4.07 5.56
CA GLU A 39 -9.36 -4.93 6.71
C GLU A 39 -8.58 -6.25 6.63
N GLN A 40 -8.56 -6.90 5.47
CA GLN A 40 -7.79 -8.13 5.26
C GLN A 40 -6.30 -7.92 5.50
N LEU A 41 -5.75 -6.81 5.01
CA LEU A 41 -4.32 -6.51 5.19
C LEU A 41 -4.01 -6.14 6.64
N GLN A 42 -4.88 -5.38 7.32
CA GLN A 42 -4.70 -4.99 8.72
C GLN A 42 -4.76 -6.20 9.66
N THR A 43 -5.62 -7.17 9.37
CA THR A 43 -5.78 -8.41 10.16
C THR A 43 -4.78 -9.50 9.78
N ALA A 44 -4.00 -9.32 8.70
CA ALA A 44 -3.01 -10.29 8.28
C ALA A 44 -1.91 -10.48 9.33
N THR A 45 -1.70 -11.73 9.73
CA THR A 45 -0.69 -12.10 10.73
C THR A 45 0.74 -12.02 10.18
N SER A 46 0.91 -12.11 8.86
CA SER A 46 2.22 -12.10 8.22
C SER A 46 2.14 -11.56 6.80
N PHE A 47 3.15 -10.81 6.39
CA PHE A 47 3.36 -10.36 5.01
C PHE A 47 4.79 -9.83 4.83
N ARG A 48 5.22 -9.77 3.58
CA ARG A 48 6.39 -8.99 3.15
C ARG A 48 5.92 -7.72 2.46
N TYR A 49 6.70 -6.67 2.58
CA TYR A 49 6.40 -5.41 1.91
C TYR A 49 7.65 -4.72 1.38
N SER A 50 7.46 -3.85 0.41
CA SER A 50 8.41 -2.82 0.03
C SER A 50 7.76 -1.45 0.18
N LEU A 51 8.54 -0.46 0.61
CA LEU A 51 8.15 0.94 0.67
C LEU A 51 9.22 1.75 -0.05
N THR A 52 8.80 2.53 -1.04
CA THR A 52 9.65 3.51 -1.73
C THR A 52 8.98 4.87 -1.65
N GLN A 53 9.72 5.86 -1.14
CA GLN A 53 9.24 7.25 -1.04
C GLN A 53 10.14 8.14 -1.85
N HIS A 54 9.54 8.84 -2.81
CA HIS A 54 10.11 9.91 -3.60
C HIS A 54 9.64 11.25 -3.08
N GLN A 55 10.53 12.22 -3.09
CA GLN A 55 10.21 13.61 -2.73
C GLN A 55 11.02 14.57 -3.59
N TRP A 56 10.37 15.63 -4.01
CA TRP A 56 11.07 16.73 -4.64
C TRP A 56 11.79 17.58 -3.59
N VAL A 57 13.09 17.71 -3.75
CA VAL A 57 13.94 18.53 -2.86
C VAL A 57 14.83 19.40 -3.75
N ASP A 58 14.71 20.71 -3.62
CA ASP A 58 15.44 21.70 -4.43
C ASP A 58 15.28 21.46 -5.94
N GLY A 59 14.04 21.22 -6.39
CA GLY A 59 13.70 21.02 -7.80
C GLY A 59 14.14 19.69 -8.38
N LYS A 60 14.58 18.73 -7.57
CA LYS A 60 15.01 17.39 -8.01
C LYS A 60 14.21 16.30 -7.30
N ASP A 61 13.79 15.28 -8.06
CA ASP A 61 13.25 14.06 -7.49
C ASP A 61 14.35 13.27 -6.78
N ARG A 62 14.10 12.90 -5.52
CA ARG A 62 15.01 12.12 -4.68
C ARG A 62 14.28 10.97 -4.03
N VAL A 63 14.88 9.79 -4.05
CA VAL A 63 14.45 8.67 -3.22
C VAL A 63 14.90 8.93 -1.80
N LEU A 64 13.97 9.19 -0.89
CA LEU A 64 14.26 9.42 0.53
C LEU A 64 14.23 8.13 1.35
N THR A 65 13.34 7.21 0.98
CA THR A 65 13.18 5.93 1.67
C THR A 65 13.01 4.83 0.65
N GLN A 66 13.79 3.78 0.78
CA GLN A 66 13.67 2.55 0.02
C GLN A 66 13.95 1.36 0.94
N ILE A 67 12.90 0.76 1.46
CA ILE A 67 13.00 -0.33 2.43
C ILE A 67 12.23 -1.55 1.98
N GLN A 68 12.65 -2.69 2.47
CA GLN A 68 11.91 -3.95 2.47
C GLN A 68 11.66 -4.36 3.91
N GLY A 69 10.50 -4.94 4.16
CA GLY A 69 10.14 -5.41 5.48
C GLY A 69 9.42 -6.75 5.46
N GLU A 70 9.47 -7.41 6.60
CA GLU A 70 8.77 -8.65 6.89
C GLU A 70 8.03 -8.49 8.21
N LYS A 71 6.79 -8.96 8.27
CA LYS A 71 6.00 -9.06 9.49
C LYS A 71 5.60 -10.52 9.72
N SER A 72 5.67 -10.99 10.96
CA SER A 72 5.20 -12.30 11.38
C SER A 72 4.72 -12.23 12.84
N GLY A 73 3.41 -12.16 13.03
CA GLY A 73 2.81 -11.84 14.33
C GLY A 73 3.27 -10.46 14.83
N GLY A 74 3.83 -10.43 16.05
CA GLY A 74 4.43 -9.22 16.65
C GLY A 74 5.87 -8.94 16.20
N ASN A 75 6.49 -9.85 15.43
CA ASN A 75 7.88 -9.71 14.99
C ASN A 75 7.96 -8.95 13.67
N THR A 76 9.02 -8.16 13.51
CA THR A 76 9.25 -7.35 12.30
C THR A 76 10.72 -7.34 11.96
N ARG A 77 11.05 -7.41 10.67
CA ARG A 77 12.37 -7.13 10.13
C ARG A 77 12.26 -6.05 9.06
N ILE A 78 13.16 -5.08 9.10
CA ILE A 78 13.23 -3.97 8.14
C ILE A 78 14.67 -3.83 7.68
N LEU A 79 14.88 -3.70 6.38
CA LEU A 79 16.18 -3.43 5.78
C LEU A 79 16.06 -2.51 4.57
N GLY A 80 17.07 -1.69 4.32
CA GLY A 80 17.12 -0.81 3.16
C GLY A 80 17.87 0.49 3.42
N GLN A 81 17.38 1.57 2.84
CA GLN A 81 17.98 2.90 2.95
C GLN A 81 16.92 3.94 3.32
N MET A 82 17.30 4.88 4.17
CA MET A 82 16.51 6.05 4.52
C MET A 82 17.41 7.28 4.59
N THR A 83 17.05 8.33 3.84
CA THR A 83 17.84 9.58 3.75
C THR A 83 19.33 9.34 3.49
N GLY A 84 19.64 8.37 2.62
CA GLY A 84 21.01 8.02 2.24
C GLY A 84 21.76 7.12 3.23
N SER A 85 21.16 6.78 4.37
CA SER A 85 21.77 5.89 5.37
C SER A 85 21.15 4.50 5.31
N GLU A 86 22.00 3.45 5.48
CA GLU A 86 21.49 2.09 5.60
C GLU A 86 20.74 1.90 6.92
N VAL A 87 19.64 1.18 6.84
CA VAL A 87 18.82 0.79 7.99
C VAL A 87 18.64 -0.71 7.97
N GLU A 88 18.97 -1.38 9.06
CA GLU A 88 18.60 -2.77 9.29
C GLU A 88 18.18 -2.94 10.75
N MET A 89 16.92 -3.34 10.97
CA MET A 89 16.34 -3.49 12.30
C MET A 89 15.50 -4.77 12.35
N ILE A 90 15.52 -5.42 13.52
CA ILE A 90 14.71 -6.61 13.79
C ILE A 90 14.06 -6.42 15.17
N LYS A 91 12.73 -6.60 15.24
CA LYS A 91 11.99 -6.66 16.51
C LYS A 91 11.47 -8.07 16.73
N ILE A 92 11.79 -8.65 17.89
CA ILE A 92 11.31 -9.97 18.33
C ILE A 92 10.86 -9.85 19.79
N GLY A 93 9.58 -9.99 20.05
CA GLY A 93 8.99 -9.75 21.37
C GLY A 93 9.35 -8.34 21.84
N ASP A 94 9.94 -8.24 23.04
CA ASP A 94 10.34 -6.97 23.67
C ASP A 94 11.77 -6.53 23.29
N SER A 95 12.46 -7.29 22.46
CA SER A 95 13.82 -6.98 22.04
C SER A 95 13.84 -6.36 20.65
N THR A 96 14.55 -5.24 20.52
CA THR A 96 14.85 -4.60 19.23
C THR A 96 16.35 -4.70 18.98
N TYR A 97 16.70 -5.14 17.79
CA TYR A 97 18.07 -5.23 17.29
C TYR A 97 18.22 -4.19 16.19
N SER A 98 19.22 -3.35 16.29
CA SER A 98 19.58 -2.36 15.27
C SER A 98 21.00 -2.56 14.83
N LYS A 99 21.25 -2.56 13.54
CA LYS A 99 22.59 -2.65 12.98
C LYS A 99 23.18 -1.26 12.84
N ASP A 100 24.31 -1.03 13.43
CA ASP A 100 25.05 0.23 13.28
C ASP A 100 25.48 0.41 11.81
N PRO A 101 25.11 1.52 11.14
CA PRO A 101 25.40 1.71 9.72
C PRO A 101 26.89 1.86 9.42
N PHE A 102 27.72 2.23 10.40
CA PHE A 102 29.15 2.49 10.22
C PHE A 102 30.01 1.25 10.49
N ASN A 103 29.88 0.64 11.67
CA ASN A 103 30.70 -0.51 12.07
C ASN A 103 30.04 -1.87 11.78
N LYS A 104 28.79 -1.86 11.29
CA LYS A 104 27.99 -3.04 10.92
C LYS A 104 27.72 -4.01 12.07
N LYS A 105 27.95 -3.61 13.32
CA LYS A 105 27.66 -4.43 14.50
C LYS A 105 26.21 -4.32 14.91
N TRP A 106 25.67 -5.40 15.42
CA TRP A 106 24.33 -5.42 15.99
C TRP A 106 24.35 -4.90 17.43
N ILE A 107 23.37 -4.05 17.75
CA ILE A 107 23.10 -3.54 19.08
C ILE A 107 21.71 -4.03 19.48
N ARG A 108 21.63 -4.70 20.62
CA ARG A 108 20.36 -5.15 21.20
C ARG A 108 19.87 -4.15 22.24
N PHE A 109 18.60 -3.80 22.14
CA PHE A 109 17.88 -3.02 23.13
C PHE A 109 16.78 -3.91 23.72
N ALA A 110 16.90 -4.23 25.01
CA ALA A 110 15.79 -4.78 25.76
C ALA A 110 14.94 -3.59 26.21
N ASN A 111 13.65 -3.57 25.88
CA ASN A 111 12.78 -2.40 26.01
C ASN A 111 13.33 -1.20 25.23
N ALA A 112 13.10 -1.20 23.91
CA ALA A 112 13.61 -0.16 23.03
C ALA A 112 13.23 1.24 23.54
N PRO A 113 14.14 2.24 23.47
CA PRO A 113 13.81 3.61 23.76
C PRO A 113 12.60 4.07 22.94
N ALA A 114 11.75 4.92 23.53
CA ALA A 114 10.53 5.40 22.87
C ALA A 114 10.77 5.94 21.45
N ALA A 115 11.90 6.59 21.20
CA ALA A 115 12.28 7.07 19.88
C ALA A 115 12.45 5.95 18.84
N GLN A 116 12.96 4.78 19.25
CA GLN A 116 13.10 3.61 18.35
C GLN A 116 11.75 2.93 18.10
N GLU A 117 10.86 2.91 19.08
CA GLU A 117 9.52 2.38 18.90
C GLU A 117 8.70 3.26 17.95
N VAL A 118 8.78 4.59 18.08
CA VAL A 118 8.17 5.55 17.15
C VAL A 118 8.74 5.34 15.75
N PHE A 119 10.07 5.19 15.61
CA PHE A 119 10.70 4.95 14.32
C PHE A 119 10.23 3.66 13.66
N LEU A 120 10.13 2.57 14.41
CA LEU A 120 9.59 1.29 13.90
C LEU A 120 8.12 1.40 13.52
N ALA A 121 7.34 2.15 14.29
CA ALA A 121 5.92 2.39 14.00
C ALA A 121 5.74 3.20 12.70
N GLU A 122 6.59 4.19 12.45
CA GLU A 122 6.57 4.99 11.22
C GLU A 122 6.99 4.17 9.98
N LEU A 123 7.91 3.22 10.14
CA LEU A 123 8.30 2.31 9.06
C LEU A 123 7.32 1.14 8.87
N ASN A 124 6.31 1.02 9.73
CA ASN A 124 5.22 0.08 9.52
C ASN A 124 4.32 0.58 8.37
N PRO A 125 4.21 -0.16 7.25
CA PRO A 125 3.45 0.29 6.09
C PRO A 125 1.95 0.48 6.39
N LEU A 126 1.43 -0.19 7.43
CA LEU A 126 0.04 -0.07 7.82
C LEU A 126 -0.28 1.28 8.47
N SER A 127 0.71 1.98 9.04
CA SER A 127 0.51 3.32 9.62
C SER A 127 0.08 4.33 8.57
N SER A 128 0.62 4.23 7.35
CA SER A 128 0.25 5.09 6.22
C SER A 128 -1.12 4.76 5.63
N LEU A 129 -1.73 3.64 6.02
CA LEU A 129 -3.05 3.20 5.57
C LEU A 129 -4.15 3.43 6.62
N GLN A 130 -3.83 4.08 7.72
CA GLN A 130 -4.83 4.48 8.71
C GLN A 130 -5.54 5.74 8.23
N MET A 131 -6.85 5.65 8.11
CA MET A 131 -7.71 6.72 7.61
C MET A 131 -8.82 6.99 8.62
N LYS A 132 -9.11 8.28 8.88
CA LYS A 132 -10.28 8.72 9.67
C LYS A 132 -11.55 8.49 8.87
N GLU A 133 -11.49 8.83 7.57
CA GLU A 133 -12.57 8.68 6.59
C GLU A 133 -11.97 8.34 5.23
N LEU A 134 -12.62 7.45 4.49
CA LEU A 134 -12.18 7.10 3.13
C LEU A 134 -12.41 8.22 2.12
N GLY A 135 -13.41 9.07 2.37
CA GLY A 135 -13.90 10.01 1.38
C GLY A 135 -14.61 9.31 0.22
N GLU A 136 -14.68 9.99 -0.92
CA GLU A 136 -15.25 9.39 -2.13
C GLU A 136 -14.29 8.36 -2.73
N VAL A 137 -14.79 7.14 -2.93
CA VAL A 137 -14.02 6.03 -3.53
C VAL A 137 -14.52 5.81 -4.97
N MET A 138 -13.60 5.90 -5.93
CA MET A 138 -13.88 5.71 -7.35
C MET A 138 -13.16 4.47 -7.89
N LEU A 139 -13.87 3.60 -8.61
CA LEU A 139 -13.26 2.55 -9.41
C LEU A 139 -12.73 3.16 -10.70
N SER A 140 -11.41 3.36 -10.80
CA SER A 140 -10.77 4.02 -11.94
C SER A 140 -10.36 3.06 -13.06
N GLY A 141 -10.37 1.73 -12.79
CA GLY A 141 -10.06 0.76 -13.83
C GLY A 141 -9.61 -0.59 -13.34
N GLN A 142 -8.86 -1.25 -14.20
CA GLN A 142 -8.29 -2.58 -13.97
C GLN A 142 -6.85 -2.59 -14.49
N GLY A 143 -6.02 -3.42 -13.89
CA GLY A 143 -4.60 -3.51 -14.26
C GLY A 143 -3.99 -4.85 -13.92
N ASN A 144 -2.66 -4.86 -13.91
CA ASN A 144 -1.85 -5.99 -13.49
C ASN A 144 -0.75 -5.49 -12.54
N VAL A 145 -0.57 -6.18 -11.44
CA VAL A 145 0.52 -5.95 -10.48
C VAL A 145 1.23 -7.29 -10.28
N ASN A 146 2.50 -7.37 -10.63
CA ASN A 146 3.32 -8.58 -10.50
C ASN A 146 2.68 -9.85 -11.12
N GLY A 147 1.99 -9.70 -12.28
CA GLY A 147 1.30 -10.81 -12.97
C GLY A 147 -0.14 -11.06 -12.49
N GLU A 148 -0.59 -10.44 -11.42
CA GLU A 148 -1.93 -10.61 -10.85
C GLU A 148 -2.90 -9.54 -11.35
N LYS A 149 -4.10 -9.94 -11.77
CA LYS A 149 -5.16 -9.02 -12.19
C LYS A 149 -5.71 -8.26 -10.98
N VAL A 150 -5.81 -6.93 -11.08
CA VAL A 150 -6.29 -6.05 -10.01
C VAL A 150 -7.42 -5.14 -10.45
N TRP A 151 -8.23 -4.73 -9.48
CA TRP A 151 -9.05 -3.53 -9.55
C TRP A 151 -8.23 -2.33 -9.08
N ILE A 152 -8.44 -1.14 -9.69
CA ILE A 152 -7.75 0.10 -9.32
C ILE A 152 -8.79 1.05 -8.77
N CYS A 153 -8.63 1.45 -7.51
CA CYS A 153 -9.53 2.39 -6.83
C CYS A 153 -8.76 3.64 -6.42
N ASN A 154 -9.33 4.81 -6.69
CA ASN A 154 -8.79 6.10 -6.28
C ASN A 154 -9.67 6.70 -5.19
N LEU A 155 -9.02 7.33 -4.19
CA LEU A 155 -9.71 8.03 -3.12
C LEU A 155 -8.86 9.19 -2.58
N LYS A 156 -9.53 10.14 -1.92
CA LYS A 156 -8.91 11.25 -1.19
C LYS A 156 -9.31 11.16 0.28
N PRO A 157 -8.62 10.35 1.07
CA PRO A 157 -9.00 10.08 2.43
C PRO A 157 -8.61 11.20 3.39
N SER A 158 -9.25 11.25 4.54
CA SER A 158 -8.75 11.92 5.72
C SER A 158 -7.77 10.99 6.43
N VAL A 159 -6.50 11.31 6.42
CA VAL A 159 -5.42 10.46 6.96
C VAL A 159 -5.39 10.56 8.48
N GLN A 160 -5.02 9.47 9.18
CA GLN A 160 -4.90 9.43 10.64
C GLN A 160 -3.45 9.36 11.13
N ASN A 161 -2.46 9.36 10.23
CA ASN A 161 -1.05 9.33 10.59
C ASN A 161 -0.55 10.74 10.94
N GLN A 162 -0.18 10.97 12.20
CA GLN A 162 0.24 12.29 12.70
C GLN A 162 1.48 12.83 11.96
N MET A 163 2.47 11.98 11.67
CA MET A 163 3.68 12.41 10.95
C MET A 163 3.34 12.85 9.53
N MET A 164 2.49 12.09 8.83
CA MET A 164 2.03 12.47 7.52
C MET A 164 1.23 13.78 7.57
N GLU A 165 0.32 13.93 8.54
CA GLU A 165 -0.48 15.15 8.71
C GLU A 165 0.37 16.40 9.04
N VAL A 166 1.49 16.25 9.73
CA VAL A 166 2.37 17.39 10.05
C VAL A 166 3.05 17.97 8.82
N PHE A 167 3.54 17.12 7.93
CA PHE A 167 4.40 17.55 6.81
C PHE A 167 3.67 17.64 5.46
N TRP A 168 2.54 16.92 5.30
CA TRP A 168 1.89 16.71 4.02
C TRP A 168 0.41 17.09 4.02
N THR A 169 -0.11 17.41 2.84
CA THR A 169 -1.51 17.72 2.55
C THR A 169 -1.90 17.20 1.17
N ASP A 170 -3.17 17.33 0.79
CA ASP A 170 -3.71 16.94 -0.53
C ASP A 170 -3.46 15.48 -0.87
N PHE A 171 -3.69 14.59 0.10
CA PHE A 171 -3.49 13.16 -0.07
C PHE A 171 -4.40 12.58 -1.14
N GLN A 172 -3.79 11.84 -2.08
CA GLN A 172 -4.47 11.03 -3.08
C GLN A 172 -3.93 9.61 -3.00
N TYR A 173 -4.82 8.65 -2.87
CA TYR A 173 -4.48 7.24 -2.77
C TYR A 173 -4.95 6.49 -3.99
N THR A 174 -4.10 5.67 -4.58
CA THR A 174 -4.44 4.67 -5.59
C THR A 174 -4.21 3.29 -5.00
N LEU A 175 -5.28 2.52 -4.84
CA LEU A 175 -5.25 1.18 -4.27
C LEU A 175 -5.41 0.15 -5.38
N TYR A 176 -4.56 -0.87 -5.36
CA TYR A 176 -4.56 -1.98 -6.29
C TYR A 176 -5.01 -3.23 -5.55
N ILE A 177 -6.22 -3.69 -5.85
CA ILE A 177 -6.90 -4.77 -5.13
C ILE A 177 -6.99 -5.98 -6.04
N ARG A 178 -6.38 -7.09 -5.65
CA ARG A 178 -6.34 -8.34 -6.40
C ARG A 178 -7.76 -8.88 -6.62
N LYS A 179 -8.05 -9.28 -7.87
CA LYS A 179 -9.41 -9.70 -8.23
C LYS A 179 -9.81 -11.05 -7.65
N SER A 180 -8.87 -11.96 -7.47
CA SER A 180 -9.15 -13.34 -7.03
C SER A 180 -9.68 -13.44 -5.61
N ASP A 181 -9.17 -12.61 -4.70
CA ASP A 181 -9.42 -12.69 -3.26
C ASP A 181 -9.66 -11.33 -2.60
N LYS A 182 -9.70 -10.26 -3.39
CA LYS A 182 -9.90 -8.86 -2.93
C LYS A 182 -8.81 -8.36 -1.99
N MET A 183 -7.62 -8.96 -2.00
CA MET A 183 -6.49 -8.55 -1.19
C MET A 183 -5.87 -7.26 -1.73
N LEU A 184 -5.57 -6.30 -0.86
CA LEU A 184 -4.80 -5.11 -1.20
C LEU A 184 -3.33 -5.51 -1.39
N VAL A 185 -2.80 -5.32 -2.62
CA VAL A 185 -1.44 -5.77 -2.98
C VAL A 185 -0.48 -4.62 -3.27
N LYS A 186 -1.03 -3.43 -3.58
CA LYS A 186 -0.21 -2.23 -3.82
C LYS A 186 -1.01 -0.98 -3.48
N VAL A 187 -0.31 0.03 -2.97
CA VAL A 187 -0.85 1.39 -2.76
C VAL A 187 0.17 2.40 -3.28
N THR A 188 -0.31 3.41 -4.00
CA THR A 188 0.44 4.62 -4.30
C THR A 188 -0.22 5.78 -3.56
N ILE A 189 0.56 6.55 -2.83
CA ILE A 189 0.12 7.74 -2.09
C ILE A 189 0.83 8.93 -2.67
N GLU A 190 0.07 9.90 -3.13
CA GLU A 190 0.58 11.19 -3.58
C GLU A 190 0.15 12.25 -2.57
N ALA A 191 1.04 13.19 -2.28
CA ALA A 191 0.76 14.30 -1.38
C ALA A 191 1.65 15.50 -1.70
N LYS A 192 1.34 16.66 -1.10
CA LYS A 192 2.13 17.87 -1.24
C LYS A 192 2.72 18.29 0.11
N ASN A 193 3.96 18.75 0.10
CA ASN A 193 4.58 19.33 1.29
C ASN A 193 3.85 20.61 1.70
N LYS A 194 3.48 20.74 2.97
CA LYS A 194 2.73 21.90 3.46
C LYS A 194 3.49 23.21 3.36
N ALA A 195 4.81 23.19 3.48
CA ALA A 195 5.63 24.41 3.48
C ALA A 195 5.98 24.89 2.06
N LYS A 196 6.28 23.96 1.14
CA LYS A 196 6.80 24.28 -0.20
C LYS A 196 5.89 23.85 -1.35
N SER A 197 4.81 23.09 -1.06
CA SER A 197 3.95 22.46 -2.07
C SER A 197 4.66 21.46 -2.99
N ASP A 198 5.88 21.07 -2.66
CA ASP A 198 6.64 20.07 -3.40
C ASP A 198 5.94 18.71 -3.33
N PRO A 199 5.87 17.96 -4.46
CA PRO A 199 5.20 16.66 -4.48
C PRO A 199 6.01 15.59 -3.75
N MET A 200 5.28 14.66 -3.16
CA MET A 200 5.76 13.40 -2.62
C MET A 200 4.95 12.25 -3.23
N THR A 201 5.63 11.17 -3.54
CA THR A 201 5.00 9.91 -3.92
C THR A 201 5.56 8.79 -3.05
N MET A 202 4.68 8.03 -2.41
CA MET A 202 5.03 6.83 -1.67
C MET A 202 4.36 5.62 -2.32
N THR A 203 5.13 4.58 -2.60
CA THR A 203 4.63 3.31 -3.11
C THR A 203 4.85 2.22 -2.08
N LEU A 204 3.79 1.50 -1.75
CA LEU A 204 3.78 0.32 -0.90
C LEU A 204 3.36 -0.89 -1.75
N GLU A 205 4.11 -1.98 -1.68
CA GLU A 205 3.72 -3.25 -2.30
C GLU A 205 3.75 -4.35 -1.26
N PHE A 206 2.74 -5.22 -1.28
CA PHE A 206 2.58 -6.33 -0.32
C PHE A 206 2.61 -7.66 -1.06
N LYS A 207 3.31 -8.62 -0.48
CA LYS A 207 3.41 -9.99 -0.99
C LYS A 207 3.49 -11.00 0.15
N ASP A 208 3.28 -12.28 -0.18
CA ASP A 208 3.32 -13.38 0.78
C ASP A 208 2.39 -13.19 1.98
N ILE A 209 1.25 -12.53 1.78
CA ILE A 209 0.27 -12.24 2.82
C ILE A 209 -0.31 -13.57 3.32
N GLY A 210 -0.27 -13.76 4.66
CA GLY A 210 -0.72 -14.99 5.33
C GLY A 210 0.23 -16.18 5.22
N LYS A 211 1.37 -16.06 4.50
CA LYS A 211 2.35 -17.15 4.41
C LYS A 211 3.25 -17.20 5.63
N LYS A 212 3.77 -18.40 5.96
CA LYS A 212 4.73 -18.54 7.05
C LYS A 212 6.01 -17.78 6.76
N ILE A 213 6.34 -16.82 7.62
CA ILE A 213 7.58 -16.03 7.60
C ILE A 213 8.31 -16.29 8.90
N ASN A 214 9.61 -16.61 8.81
CA ASN A 214 10.45 -16.86 9.98
C ASN A 214 11.42 -15.68 10.15
N ILE A 215 11.22 -14.91 11.22
CA ILE A 215 12.09 -13.79 11.59
C ILE A 215 12.91 -14.23 12.78
N GLN A 216 14.24 -14.19 12.65
CA GLN A 216 15.19 -14.65 13.67
C GLN A 216 16.02 -13.48 14.19
N ALA A 217 16.45 -13.59 15.46
CA ALA A 217 17.43 -12.68 16.02
C ALA A 217 18.77 -12.81 15.28
N PRO A 218 19.51 -11.72 15.12
CA PRO A 218 20.85 -11.79 14.55
C PRO A 218 21.84 -12.41 15.54
N ASP A 219 22.91 -12.97 15.01
CA ASP A 219 24.08 -13.34 15.83
C ASP A 219 24.77 -12.04 16.31
N ILE A 220 25.04 -11.94 17.64
CA ILE A 220 25.61 -10.76 18.28
C ILE A 220 26.98 -11.05 18.78
#